data_48be514983f440502550b5d13c1d66e4
#
_entry.id   48be514983f440502550b5d13c1d66e4
#
_cell.length_a   1.000
_cell.length_b   1.000
_cell.length_c   1.000
_cell.angle_alpha   90.00
_cell.angle_beta   90.00
_cell.angle_gamma   90.00
#
_symmetry.space_group_name_H-M   'P 1'
#
loop_
_entity.id
_entity.type
_entity.pdbx_description
1 polymer ?
#
loop_
_entity_poly.entity_id
_entity_poly.type
_entity_poly.pdbx_seq_one_letter_code
_entity_poly.pdbx_strand_id
1 'polypeptide(L)'
;MNLDNIINILFKHMELNNLVDDSDVDNIIKQFPESVYYGEMYRCMNVVGDIQVTDIWQSWSSSKESACLVCDGLRSGIQKGSKRVVLKQNSIGIDLIKLLRLIKQMDISEEQKKKVCRLLRSYRYEKEILARINYTYEIVE
;
A
#
# COMPACT_ATOMS: atom_id res chain seq x y z
N MET A 1 2.71 9.13 -18.21
CA MET A 1 1.37 8.89 -17.62
C MET A 1 0.83 10.21 -17.09
N ASN A 2 -0.41 10.53 -17.35
CA ASN A 2 -0.99 11.75 -16.83
C ASN A 2 -1.48 11.60 -15.38
N LEU A 3 -1.76 12.71 -14.73
CA LEU A 3 -2.14 12.74 -13.33
C LEU A 3 -3.46 12.02 -13.04
N ASP A 4 -4.44 12.10 -13.95
CA ASP A 4 -5.70 11.37 -13.82
C ASP A 4 -5.49 9.87 -13.76
N ASN A 5 -4.58 9.34 -14.57
CA ASN A 5 -4.26 7.92 -14.56
C ASN A 5 -3.66 7.49 -13.20
N ILE A 6 -2.76 8.30 -12.66
CA ILE A 6 -2.17 8.02 -11.34
C ILE A 6 -3.25 8.02 -10.27
N ILE A 7 -4.11 9.02 -10.24
CA ILE A 7 -5.20 9.11 -9.26
C ILE A 7 -6.15 7.91 -9.39
N ASN A 8 -6.48 7.51 -10.62
CA ASN A 8 -7.33 6.35 -10.85
C ASN A 8 -6.68 5.03 -10.39
N ILE A 9 -5.38 4.86 -10.61
CA ILE A 9 -4.64 3.70 -10.12
C ILE A 9 -4.70 3.63 -8.61
N LEU A 10 -4.45 4.74 -7.92
CA LEU A 10 -4.52 4.81 -6.46
C LEU A 10 -5.91 4.53 -5.96
N PHE A 11 -6.93 5.10 -6.58
CA PHE A 11 -8.32 4.86 -6.22
C PHE A 11 -8.69 3.38 -6.35
N LYS A 12 -8.39 2.76 -7.49
CA LYS A 12 -8.69 1.35 -7.73
C LYS A 12 -7.94 0.43 -6.77
N HIS A 13 -6.69 0.75 -6.46
CA HIS A 13 -5.92 -0.04 -5.50
C HIS A 13 -6.46 0.12 -4.08
N MET A 14 -6.65 1.34 -3.62
CA MET A 14 -7.00 1.61 -2.22
C MET A 14 -8.47 1.30 -1.92
N GLU A 15 -9.38 1.61 -2.84
CA GLU A 15 -10.82 1.39 -2.63
C GLU A 15 -11.30 0.01 -3.09
N LEU A 16 -10.71 -0.53 -4.16
CA LEU A 16 -11.21 -1.73 -4.83
C LEU A 16 -10.24 -2.92 -4.76
N ASN A 17 -9.11 -2.77 -4.09
CA ASN A 17 -8.05 -3.80 -3.99
C ASN A 17 -7.52 -4.29 -5.34
N ASN A 18 -7.57 -3.46 -6.38
CA ASN A 18 -7.02 -3.81 -7.67
C ASN A 18 -5.50 -3.85 -7.61
N LEU A 19 -4.90 -4.79 -8.33
CA LEU A 19 -3.45 -4.92 -8.43
C LEU A 19 -2.85 -3.75 -9.22
N VAL A 20 -1.66 -3.35 -8.81
CA VAL A 20 -0.85 -2.33 -9.49
C VAL A 20 0.29 -3.07 -10.18
N ASP A 21 0.51 -2.80 -11.46
CA ASP A 21 1.58 -3.46 -12.21
C ASP A 21 2.91 -2.69 -12.16
N ASP A 22 3.97 -3.34 -12.66
CA ASP A 22 5.32 -2.76 -12.65
C ASP A 22 5.41 -1.47 -13.45
N SER A 23 4.70 -1.40 -14.57
CA SER A 23 4.68 -0.22 -15.42
C SER A 23 4.08 0.98 -14.70
N ASP A 24 2.99 0.78 -13.97
CA ASP A 24 2.36 1.82 -13.18
C ASP A 24 3.29 2.33 -12.07
N VAL A 25 3.96 1.40 -11.37
CA VAL A 25 4.92 1.76 -10.32
C VAL A 25 6.08 2.57 -10.90
N ASP A 26 6.64 2.13 -12.01
CA ASP A 26 7.75 2.85 -12.67
C ASP A 26 7.34 4.27 -13.06
N ASN A 27 6.15 4.44 -13.61
CA ASN A 27 5.64 5.76 -14.00
C ASN A 27 5.42 6.66 -12.79
N ILE A 28 4.89 6.12 -11.69
CA ILE A 28 4.69 6.87 -10.45
C ILE A 28 6.05 7.35 -9.90
N ILE A 29 7.03 6.46 -9.85
CA ILE A 29 8.36 6.79 -9.33
C ILE A 29 9.04 7.88 -10.20
N LYS A 30 8.88 7.81 -11.52
CA LYS A 30 9.45 8.82 -12.42
C LYS A 30 8.85 10.19 -12.19
N GLN A 31 7.54 10.28 -11.96
CA GLN A 31 6.87 11.57 -11.75
C GLN A 31 6.97 12.06 -10.31
N PHE A 32 7.02 11.18 -9.34
CA PHE A 32 7.02 11.51 -7.91
C PHE A 32 8.13 10.75 -7.17
N PRO A 33 9.41 11.01 -7.49
CA PRO A 33 10.51 10.31 -6.83
C PRO A 33 10.55 10.52 -5.32
N GLU A 34 9.98 11.62 -4.82
CA GLU A 34 9.91 11.91 -3.39
C GLU A 34 8.97 10.96 -2.64
N SER A 35 8.09 10.24 -3.35
CA SER A 35 7.19 9.28 -2.75
C SER A 35 7.84 7.92 -2.49
N VAL A 36 9.05 7.71 -2.98
CA VAL A 36 9.78 6.46 -2.75
C VAL A 36 10.15 6.34 -1.28
N TYR A 37 9.81 5.19 -0.70
CA TYR A 37 10.11 4.85 0.67
C TYR A 37 11.14 3.73 0.70
N TYR A 38 12.12 3.83 1.57
CA TYR A 38 13.05 2.75 1.84
C TYR A 38 13.18 2.57 3.35
N GLY A 39 12.96 1.36 3.83
CA GLY A 39 13.09 1.09 5.26
C GLY A 39 12.21 -0.07 5.72
N GLU A 40 11.97 -0.08 7.01
CA GLU A 40 11.14 -1.10 7.65
C GLU A 40 9.68 -0.93 7.28
N MET A 41 9.05 -2.04 6.97
CA MET A 41 7.62 -2.10 6.72
C MET A 41 7.02 -3.39 7.24
N TYR A 42 5.73 -3.36 7.51
CA TYR A 42 5.01 -4.44 8.18
C TYR A 42 3.77 -4.81 7.38
N ARG A 43 3.42 -6.09 7.42
CA ARG A 43 2.19 -6.59 6.83
C ARG A 43 1.60 -7.65 7.74
N CYS A 44 0.36 -7.45 8.18
CA CYS A 44 -0.41 -8.45 8.87
C CYS A 44 -1.26 -9.20 7.85
N MET A 45 -1.25 -10.52 7.92
CA MET A 45 -1.99 -11.35 6.98
C MET A 45 -2.43 -12.66 7.61
N ASN A 46 -3.45 -13.27 7.03
CA ASN A 46 -3.88 -14.62 7.37
C ASN A 46 -3.34 -15.56 6.32
N VAL A 47 -2.59 -16.58 6.75
CA VAL A 47 -1.87 -17.49 5.86
C VAL A 47 -2.37 -18.91 6.05
N VAL A 48 -2.60 -19.59 4.94
CA VAL A 48 -2.86 -21.03 4.89
C VAL A 48 -1.60 -21.67 4.27
N GLY A 49 -0.88 -22.47 5.06
CA GLY A 49 0.38 -23.05 4.62
C GLY A 49 1.55 -22.08 4.70
N ASP A 50 2.45 -22.16 3.73
CA ASP A 50 3.68 -21.36 3.71
C ASP A 50 3.46 -19.97 3.12
N ILE A 51 4.30 -19.03 3.57
CA ILE A 51 4.30 -17.67 3.03
C ILE A 51 4.96 -17.71 1.65
N GLN A 52 4.27 -17.10 0.66
CA GLN A 52 4.76 -17.06 -0.72
C GLN A 52 5.45 -15.73 -1.00
N VAL A 53 6.67 -15.80 -1.53
CA VAL A 53 7.36 -14.62 -2.07
C VAL A 53 6.94 -14.47 -3.53
N THR A 54 6.27 -13.38 -3.84
CA THR A 54 5.71 -13.10 -5.17
C THR A 54 6.21 -11.76 -5.69
N ASP A 55 6.00 -11.50 -6.99
CA ASP A 55 6.31 -10.20 -7.61
C ASP A 55 5.14 -9.22 -7.56
N ILE A 56 4.12 -9.52 -6.76
CA ILE A 56 2.92 -8.68 -6.66
C ILE A 56 3.19 -7.49 -5.75
N TRP A 57 2.81 -6.31 -6.21
CA TRP A 57 2.80 -5.10 -5.38
C TRP A 57 1.63 -5.16 -4.41
N GLN A 58 1.91 -5.10 -3.14
CA GLN A 58 0.96 -5.28 -2.05
C GLN A 58 1.02 -4.14 -1.05
N SER A 59 -0.03 -4.03 -0.25
CA SER A 59 -0.12 -3.03 0.81
C SER A 59 0.68 -3.47 2.03
N TRP A 60 1.71 -2.71 2.35
CA TRP A 60 2.48 -2.79 3.58
C TRP A 60 2.21 -1.54 4.39
N SER A 61 2.68 -1.47 5.61
CA SER A 61 2.59 -0.27 6.42
C SER A 61 3.94 0.06 7.04
N SER A 62 4.25 1.34 7.17
CA SER A 62 5.43 1.79 7.91
C SER A 62 5.26 1.61 9.43
N SER A 63 4.06 1.27 9.90
CA SER A 63 3.72 1.06 11.30
C SER A 63 3.16 -0.33 11.53
N LYS A 64 3.75 -1.07 12.45
CA LYS A 64 3.25 -2.40 12.85
C LYS A 64 1.80 -2.31 13.37
N GLU A 65 1.50 -1.31 14.17
CA GLU A 65 0.15 -1.11 14.72
C GLU A 65 -0.88 -0.88 13.61
N SER A 66 -0.54 -0.04 12.63
CA SER A 66 -1.44 0.23 11.50
C SER A 66 -1.66 -1.01 10.64
N ALA A 67 -0.62 -1.81 10.41
CA ALA A 67 -0.75 -3.07 9.69
C ALA A 67 -1.68 -4.05 10.41
N CYS A 68 -1.58 -4.14 11.72
CA CYS A 68 -2.43 -5.02 12.54
C CYS A 68 -3.88 -4.57 12.56
N LEU A 69 -4.14 -3.26 12.60
CA LEU A 69 -5.51 -2.72 12.56
C LEU A 69 -6.23 -3.11 11.28
N VAL A 70 -5.55 -3.04 10.14
CA VAL A 70 -6.12 -3.44 8.84
C VAL A 70 -6.48 -4.93 8.87
N CYS A 71 -5.57 -5.78 9.31
CA CYS A 71 -5.77 -7.22 9.38
C CYS A 71 -6.91 -7.61 10.33
N ASP A 72 -6.94 -7.01 11.52
CA ASP A 72 -7.94 -7.30 12.54
C ASP A 72 -9.34 -6.81 12.12
N GLY A 73 -9.42 -5.76 11.31
CA GLY A 73 -10.67 -5.27 10.75
C GLY A 73 -11.30 -6.19 9.69
N LEU A 74 -10.54 -7.13 9.14
CA LEU A 74 -10.99 -8.03 8.06
C LEU A 74 -11.31 -9.45 8.55
N ARG A 75 -11.60 -9.63 9.82
CA ARG A 75 -11.82 -10.96 10.43
C ARG A 75 -12.95 -11.75 9.82
N SER A 76 -13.94 -11.12 9.24
CA SER A 76 -15.09 -11.81 8.64
C SER A 76 -14.73 -12.69 7.44
N GLY A 77 -13.55 -12.51 6.87
CA GLY A 77 -13.06 -13.30 5.73
C GLY A 77 -12.01 -14.34 6.08
N ILE A 78 -11.80 -14.65 7.37
CA ILE A 78 -10.76 -15.61 7.78
C ILE A 78 -11.16 -17.03 7.34
N GLN A 79 -10.30 -17.61 6.51
CA GLN A 79 -10.48 -18.99 6.06
C GLN A 79 -10.12 -19.96 7.18
N LYS A 80 -10.89 -21.06 7.29
CA LYS A 80 -10.61 -22.11 8.27
C LYS A 80 -9.22 -22.70 8.05
N GLY A 81 -8.45 -22.82 9.14
CA GLY A 81 -7.09 -23.32 9.09
C GLY A 81 -6.04 -22.24 8.79
N SER A 82 -6.45 -20.97 8.60
CA SER A 82 -5.53 -19.88 8.44
C SER A 82 -4.91 -19.47 9.77
N LYS A 83 -3.69 -18.95 9.69
CA LYS A 83 -2.95 -18.42 10.83
C LYS A 83 -2.64 -16.94 10.59
N ARG A 84 -2.91 -16.10 11.58
CA ARG A 84 -2.53 -14.69 11.54
C ARG A 84 -1.03 -14.56 11.79
N VAL A 85 -0.35 -13.86 10.90
CA VAL A 85 1.08 -13.56 11.04
C VAL A 85 1.33 -12.09 10.78
N VAL A 86 2.36 -11.54 11.41
CA VAL A 86 2.87 -10.21 11.12
C VAL A 86 4.27 -10.35 10.55
N LEU A 87 4.45 -9.85 9.35
CA LEU A 87 5.73 -9.84 8.66
C LEU A 87 6.39 -8.47 8.79
N LYS A 88 7.70 -8.49 8.87
CA LYS A 88 8.55 -7.30 8.81
C LYS A 88 9.60 -7.51 7.74
N GLN A 89 9.86 -6.49 6.95
CA GLN A 89 10.96 -6.49 5.97
C GLN A 89 11.55 -5.10 5.84
N ASN A 90 12.78 -5.03 5.34
CA ASN A 90 13.36 -3.79 4.84
C ASN A 90 13.29 -3.83 3.33
N SER A 91 12.60 -2.87 2.74
CA SER A 91 12.40 -2.86 1.30
C SER A 91 12.18 -1.46 0.78
N ILE A 92 12.15 -1.36 -0.54
CA ILE A 92 11.80 -0.15 -1.27
C ILE A 92 10.34 -0.24 -1.69
N GLY A 93 9.62 0.87 -1.63
CA GLY A 93 8.23 0.93 -2.05
C GLY A 93 7.79 2.35 -2.29
N ILE A 94 6.49 2.53 -2.44
CA ILE A 94 5.88 3.86 -2.61
C ILE A 94 5.06 4.17 -1.37
N ASP A 95 5.37 5.28 -0.72
CA ASP A 95 4.55 5.83 0.37
C ASP A 95 3.32 6.49 -0.25
N LEU A 96 2.19 5.79 -0.23
CA LEU A 96 0.97 6.23 -0.89
C LEU A 96 0.39 7.49 -0.25
N ILE A 97 0.52 7.66 1.04
CA ILE A 97 0.01 8.84 1.73
C ILE A 97 0.84 10.07 1.35
N LYS A 98 2.17 9.91 1.31
CA LYS A 98 3.05 10.99 0.84
C LYS A 98 2.76 11.35 -0.61
N LEU A 99 2.56 10.35 -1.47
CA LEU A 99 2.21 10.56 -2.87
C LEU A 99 0.90 11.37 -3.00
N LEU A 100 -0.14 10.99 -2.26
CA LEU A 100 -1.42 11.71 -2.28
C LEU A 100 -1.25 13.16 -1.80
N ARG A 101 -0.43 13.39 -0.79
CA ARG A 101 -0.15 14.74 -0.30
C ARG A 101 0.61 15.59 -1.32
N LEU A 102 1.55 14.99 -2.04
CA LEU A 102 2.26 15.66 -3.13
C LEU A 102 1.31 16.06 -4.26
N ILE A 103 0.42 15.14 -4.66
CA ILE A 103 -0.59 15.40 -5.68
C ILE A 103 -1.53 16.54 -5.24
N LYS A 104 -1.95 16.51 -3.98
CA LYS A 104 -2.87 17.53 -3.43
C LYS A 104 -2.29 18.94 -3.50
N GLN A 105 -0.97 19.10 -3.46
CA GLN A 105 -0.29 20.39 -3.53
C GLN A 105 -0.12 20.91 -4.97
N MET A 106 -0.44 20.08 -5.96
CA MET A 106 -0.34 20.48 -7.37
C MET A 106 -1.57 21.28 -7.79
N ASP A 107 -1.44 21.94 -8.93
CA ASP A 107 -2.57 22.61 -9.58
C ASP A 107 -3.45 21.56 -10.25
N ILE A 108 -4.47 21.11 -9.53
CA ILE A 108 -5.37 20.05 -9.96
C ILE A 108 -6.81 20.55 -10.01
N SER A 109 -7.67 19.84 -10.77
CA SER A 109 -9.08 20.16 -10.86
C SER A 109 -9.80 19.89 -9.53
N GLU A 110 -10.97 20.49 -9.34
CA GLU A 110 -11.78 20.24 -8.15
C GLU A 110 -12.19 18.77 -8.03
N GLU A 111 -12.44 18.11 -9.17
CA GLU A 111 -12.78 16.69 -9.19
C GLU A 111 -11.61 15.82 -8.72
N GLN A 112 -10.41 16.08 -9.24
CA GLN A 112 -9.17 15.40 -8.79
C GLN A 112 -8.93 15.63 -7.32
N LYS A 113 -9.10 16.87 -6.86
CA LYS A 113 -8.90 17.24 -5.44
C LYS A 113 -9.87 16.48 -4.53
N LYS A 114 -11.12 16.35 -4.92
CA LYS A 114 -12.12 15.58 -4.15
C LYS A 114 -11.72 14.12 -4.00
N LYS A 115 -11.24 13.49 -5.07
CA LYS A 115 -10.77 12.09 -5.04
C LYS A 115 -9.59 11.94 -4.11
N VAL A 116 -8.58 12.79 -4.24
CA VAL A 116 -7.37 12.76 -3.41
C VAL A 116 -7.71 12.98 -1.93
N CYS A 117 -8.54 13.98 -1.63
CA CYS A 117 -8.94 14.28 -0.25
C CYS A 117 -9.73 13.13 0.36
N ARG A 118 -10.58 12.46 -0.42
CA ARG A 118 -11.34 11.29 0.03
C ARG A 118 -10.40 10.14 0.41
N LEU A 119 -9.41 9.84 -0.42
CA LEU A 119 -8.44 8.79 -0.15
C LEU A 119 -7.60 9.10 1.10
N LEU A 120 -7.14 10.34 1.23
CA LEU A 120 -6.39 10.76 2.42
C LEU A 120 -7.23 10.63 3.69
N ARG A 121 -8.49 11.06 3.66
CA ARG A 121 -9.38 11.00 4.82
C ARG A 121 -9.64 9.57 5.26
N SER A 122 -9.83 8.66 4.30
CA SER A 122 -10.17 7.27 4.59
C SER A 122 -8.98 6.42 4.99
N TYR A 123 -7.78 6.70 4.44
CA TYR A 123 -6.65 5.75 4.52
C TYR A 123 -5.39 6.30 5.17
N ARG A 124 -5.33 7.58 5.56
CA ARG A 124 -4.11 8.19 6.12
C ARG A 124 -3.57 7.46 7.35
N TYR A 125 -4.42 6.81 8.12
CA TYR A 125 -4.02 6.11 9.34
C TYR A 125 -3.38 4.75 9.07
N GLU A 126 -3.55 4.19 7.89
CA GLU A 126 -2.96 2.92 7.50
C GLU A 126 -1.47 3.05 7.20
N LYS A 127 -0.99 4.25 6.93
CA LYS A 127 0.41 4.53 6.60
C LYS A 127 0.94 3.59 5.52
N GLU A 128 0.15 3.45 4.46
CA GLU A 128 0.36 2.44 3.44
C GLU A 128 1.61 2.67 2.60
N ILE A 129 2.41 1.60 2.48
CA ILE A 129 3.54 1.50 1.57
C ILE A 129 3.21 0.43 0.55
N LEU A 130 3.22 0.78 -0.73
CA LEU A 130 3.05 -0.19 -1.81
C LEU A 130 4.40 -0.81 -2.12
N ALA A 131 4.55 -2.11 -1.86
CA ALA A 131 5.83 -2.79 -1.98
C ALA A 131 5.65 -4.26 -2.33
N ARG A 132 6.72 -4.91 -2.77
CA ARG A 132 6.79 -6.35 -2.95
C ARG A 132 7.39 -7.00 -1.73
N ILE A 133 6.97 -8.22 -1.42
CA ILE A 133 7.64 -9.04 -0.42
C ILE A 133 9.01 -9.44 -0.95
N ASN A 134 10.03 -9.41 -0.09
CA ASN A 134 11.37 -9.87 -0.45
C ASN A 134 11.82 -11.01 0.47
N TYR A 135 12.93 -11.65 0.14
CA TYR A 135 13.45 -12.80 0.89
C TYR A 135 14.03 -12.44 2.26
N THR A 136 14.12 -11.15 2.60
CA THR A 136 14.62 -10.71 3.91
C THR A 136 13.50 -10.58 4.96
N TYR A 137 12.26 -10.92 4.58
CA TYR A 137 11.15 -10.85 5.53
C TYR A 137 11.37 -11.76 6.73
N GLU A 138 10.85 -11.33 7.87
CA GLU A 138 10.82 -12.15 9.09
C GLU A 138 9.42 -12.10 9.69
N ILE A 139 9.06 -13.17 10.38
CA ILE A 139 7.80 -13.22 11.13
C ILE A 139 8.08 -12.65 12.52
N VAL A 140 7.37 -11.58 12.88
CA VAL A 140 7.58 -10.87 14.15
C VAL A 140 6.43 -11.08 15.14
N GLU A 141 5.34 -11.69 14.64
CA GLU A 141 4.20 -12.01 15.52
C GLU A 141 3.32 -13.11 14.98
#